data_6035e57a0989a05065afd13330dc1c70
#
_entry.id   6035e57a0989a05065afd13330dc1c70
#
_cell.length_a   1.000
_cell.length_b   1.000
_cell.length_c   1.000
_cell.angle_alpha   90.00
_cell.angle_beta   90.00
_cell.angle_gamma   90.00
#
_symmetry.space_group_name_H-M   'P 1'
#
loop_
_entity.id
_entity.type
_entity.pdbx_description
1 polymer ?
#
loop_
_entity_poly.entity_id
_entity_poly.type
_entity_poly.pdbx_seq_one_letter_code
_entity_poly.pdbx_strand_id
1 'polypeptide(L)'
;MTNDQPTAVRELLTDSFNRITGLMSRFSDLDQDTATARPAPDANSIAWLLWHLTRIQDDHVADLAGREQVLADGWYERLGVPFAFEDTGFGHTPEQVGQVTAPVDQLIAYQAAVHEMSLAYVDTVTIDELARIVDTRWDPPVTASARLVSLLGDCLQHLGQAAYARGLLA
;
A
#
# COMPACT_ATOMS: atom_id res chain seq x y z
N MET A 1 33.71 -14.07 9.24
CA MET A 1 32.79 -13.66 8.13
C MET A 1 31.51 -13.24 8.83
N THR A 2 31.34 -11.96 9.06
CA THR A 2 30.14 -11.37 9.68
C THR A 2 28.97 -11.61 8.77
N ASN A 3 27.84 -11.98 9.36
CA ASN A 3 26.61 -12.36 8.70
C ASN A 3 25.94 -11.11 8.05
N ASP A 4 26.40 -10.72 6.85
CA ASP A 4 25.91 -9.53 6.12
C ASP A 4 24.53 -9.75 5.42
N GLN A 5 24.04 -11.00 5.42
CA GLN A 5 22.79 -11.33 4.70
C GLN A 5 21.55 -10.61 5.23
N PRO A 6 21.27 -10.53 6.55
CA PRO A 6 20.12 -9.78 7.04
C PRO A 6 20.18 -8.29 6.69
N THR A 7 21.36 -7.69 6.72
CA THR A 7 21.59 -6.28 6.38
C THR A 7 21.25 -6.02 4.92
N ALA A 8 21.76 -6.81 4.00
CA ALA A 8 21.48 -6.65 2.55
C ALA A 8 20.00 -6.81 2.23
N VAL A 9 19.28 -7.74 2.91
CA VAL A 9 17.84 -7.90 2.72
C VAL A 9 17.07 -6.68 3.24
N ARG A 10 17.43 -6.17 4.43
CA ARG A 10 16.81 -4.96 4.98
C ARG A 10 17.04 -3.74 4.09
N GLU A 11 18.23 -3.55 3.57
CA GLU A 11 18.55 -2.48 2.61
C GLU A 11 17.68 -2.60 1.33
N LEU A 12 17.53 -3.81 0.78
CA LEU A 12 16.68 -4.06 -0.39
C LEU A 12 15.21 -3.75 -0.11
N LEU A 13 14.68 -4.16 1.03
CA LEU A 13 13.30 -3.88 1.43
C LEU A 13 13.10 -2.38 1.70
N THR A 14 14.04 -1.73 2.38
CA THR A 14 14.04 -0.28 2.62
C THR A 14 14.00 0.48 1.30
N ASP A 15 14.87 0.15 0.32
CA ASP A 15 14.85 0.77 -1.01
C ASP A 15 13.49 0.56 -1.70
N SER A 16 12.91 -0.63 -1.59
CA SER A 16 11.62 -0.95 -2.20
C SER A 16 10.48 -0.11 -1.62
N PHE A 17 10.38 0.03 -0.30
CA PHE A 17 9.38 0.87 0.35
C PHE A 17 9.62 2.37 0.07
N ASN A 18 10.87 2.82 0.07
CA ASN A 18 11.23 4.19 -0.31
C ASN A 18 10.78 4.54 -1.75
N ARG A 19 10.86 3.57 -2.68
CA ARG A 19 10.37 3.77 -4.05
C ARG A 19 8.86 3.96 -4.10
N ILE A 20 8.09 3.22 -3.31
CA ILE A 20 6.63 3.38 -3.23
C ILE A 20 6.31 4.82 -2.79
N THR A 21 6.90 5.29 -1.68
CA THR A 21 6.70 6.65 -1.16
C THR A 21 7.17 7.72 -2.15
N GLY A 22 8.31 7.52 -2.78
CA GLY A 22 8.83 8.44 -3.79
C GLY A 22 7.97 8.51 -5.06
N LEU A 23 7.32 7.42 -5.46
CA LEU A 23 6.36 7.42 -6.57
C LEU A 23 5.02 8.04 -6.15
N MET A 24 4.55 7.76 -4.93
CA MET A 24 3.34 8.34 -4.37
C MET A 24 3.41 9.86 -4.30
N SER A 25 4.55 10.43 -3.90
CA SER A 25 4.74 11.88 -3.80
C SER A 25 4.61 12.64 -5.13
N ARG A 26 4.73 11.93 -6.27
CA ARG A 26 4.54 12.53 -7.61
C ARG A 26 3.10 12.92 -7.91
N PHE A 27 2.16 12.52 -7.07
CA PHE A 27 0.75 12.91 -7.19
C PHE A 27 0.38 14.13 -6.34
N SER A 28 1.34 14.75 -5.64
CA SER A 28 1.09 15.86 -4.70
C SER A 28 0.54 17.14 -5.35
N ASP A 29 0.71 17.29 -6.65
CA ASP A 29 0.20 18.41 -7.45
C ASP A 29 -1.12 18.09 -8.19
N LEU A 30 -1.68 16.88 -7.96
CA LEU A 30 -2.89 16.45 -8.64
C LEU A 30 -4.11 17.12 -8.00
N ASP A 31 -4.94 17.74 -8.83
CA ASP A 31 -6.23 18.27 -8.38
C ASP A 31 -7.24 17.16 -8.10
N GLN A 32 -8.23 17.47 -7.27
CA GLN A 32 -9.22 16.50 -6.81
C GLN A 32 -10.11 15.96 -7.93
N ASP A 33 -10.48 16.80 -8.90
CA ASP A 33 -11.34 16.38 -10.01
C ASP A 33 -10.63 15.34 -10.87
N THR A 34 -9.37 15.57 -11.20
CA THR A 34 -8.53 14.61 -11.93
C THR A 34 -8.29 13.34 -11.09
N ALA A 35 -8.07 13.48 -9.78
CA ALA A 35 -7.83 12.32 -8.90
C ALA A 35 -9.02 11.37 -8.83
N THR A 36 -10.25 11.89 -8.85
CA THR A 36 -11.49 11.11 -8.78
C THR A 36 -12.06 10.72 -10.14
N ALA A 37 -11.60 11.35 -11.22
CA ALA A 37 -11.99 10.97 -12.57
C ALA A 37 -11.50 9.55 -12.92
N ARG A 38 -12.27 8.87 -13.76
CA ARG A 38 -11.93 7.54 -14.27
C ARG A 38 -11.70 7.59 -15.79
N PRO A 39 -10.60 7.03 -16.30
CA PRO A 39 -10.32 7.02 -17.74
C PRO A 39 -11.39 6.29 -18.58
N ALA A 40 -12.12 5.35 -17.95
CA ALA A 40 -13.25 4.63 -18.55
C ALA A 40 -14.25 4.26 -17.43
N PRO A 41 -15.52 3.92 -17.76
CA PRO A 41 -16.56 3.62 -16.76
C PRO A 41 -16.17 2.53 -15.74
N ASP A 42 -15.43 1.51 -16.18
CA ASP A 42 -15.00 0.40 -15.34
C ASP A 42 -13.54 0.51 -14.88
N ALA A 43 -12.86 1.63 -15.20
CA ALA A 43 -11.49 1.86 -14.76
C ALA A 43 -11.44 2.39 -13.32
N ASN A 44 -10.33 2.13 -12.63
CA ASN A 44 -10.08 2.69 -11.32
C ASN A 44 -9.70 4.18 -11.43
N SER A 45 -10.16 4.99 -10.47
CA SER A 45 -9.68 6.37 -10.30
C SER A 45 -8.30 6.39 -9.64
N ILE A 46 -7.57 7.48 -9.82
CA ILE A 46 -6.27 7.65 -9.15
C ILE A 46 -6.45 7.66 -7.64
N ALA A 47 -7.46 8.35 -7.12
CA ALA A 47 -7.74 8.38 -5.68
C ALA A 47 -7.96 6.98 -5.11
N TRP A 48 -8.75 6.13 -5.79
CA TRP A 48 -8.94 4.75 -5.37
C TRP A 48 -7.64 3.94 -5.40
N LEU A 49 -6.84 4.07 -6.47
CA LEU A 49 -5.55 3.36 -6.60
C LEU A 49 -4.59 3.72 -5.47
N LEU A 50 -4.47 5.02 -5.13
CA LEU A 50 -3.61 5.50 -4.05
C LEU A 50 -4.12 5.06 -2.67
N TRP A 51 -5.44 5.06 -2.46
CA TRP A 51 -6.07 4.55 -1.25
C TRP A 51 -5.84 3.05 -1.12
N HIS A 52 -6.17 2.26 -2.14
CA HIS A 52 -6.10 0.81 -2.13
C HIS A 52 -4.68 0.29 -1.83
N LEU A 53 -3.68 0.77 -2.59
CA LEU A 53 -2.29 0.34 -2.37
C LEU A 53 -1.79 0.64 -0.94
N THR A 54 -2.24 1.77 -0.36
CA THR A 54 -1.86 2.14 1.00
C THR A 54 -2.57 1.26 2.02
N ARG A 55 -3.86 0.93 1.79
CA ARG A 55 -4.61 -0.02 2.62
C ARG A 55 -3.97 -1.42 2.61
N ILE A 56 -3.56 -1.91 1.43
CA ILE A 56 -2.87 -3.21 1.30
C ILE A 56 -1.54 -3.17 2.04
N GLN A 57 -0.78 -2.07 1.94
CA GLN A 57 0.49 -1.93 2.64
C GLN A 57 0.27 -1.91 4.16
N ASP A 58 -0.68 -1.13 4.66
CA ASP A 58 -1.01 -1.02 6.08
C ASP A 58 -1.45 -2.36 6.66
N ASP A 59 -2.45 -3.00 6.05
CA ASP A 59 -3.00 -4.29 6.48
C ASP A 59 -1.91 -5.38 6.56
N HIS A 60 -1.16 -5.54 5.50
CA HIS A 60 -0.18 -6.61 5.42
C HIS A 60 1.04 -6.39 6.31
N VAL A 61 1.55 -5.15 6.42
CA VAL A 61 2.70 -4.86 7.27
C VAL A 61 2.31 -4.89 8.74
N ALA A 62 1.13 -4.41 9.11
CA ALA A 62 0.62 -4.51 10.47
C ALA A 62 0.47 -5.98 10.93
N ASP A 63 -0.08 -6.84 10.07
CA ASP A 63 -0.19 -8.28 10.32
C ASP A 63 1.19 -8.93 10.50
N LEU A 64 2.14 -8.64 9.61
CA LEU A 64 3.52 -9.14 9.72
C LEU A 64 4.21 -8.68 11.00
N ALA A 65 4.01 -7.43 11.39
CA ALA A 65 4.60 -6.81 12.58
C ALA A 65 3.87 -7.19 13.89
N GLY A 66 2.69 -7.84 13.81
CA GLY A 66 1.86 -8.17 14.96
C GLY A 66 1.36 -6.92 15.71
N ARG A 67 0.97 -5.86 15.00
CA ARG A 67 0.51 -4.59 15.56
C ARG A 67 -0.76 -4.09 14.88
N GLU A 68 -1.39 -3.09 15.46
CA GLU A 68 -2.53 -2.39 14.86
C GLU A 68 -2.13 -1.68 13.56
N GLN A 69 -3.08 -1.58 12.64
CA GLN A 69 -2.94 -0.79 11.42
C GLN A 69 -2.84 0.70 11.74
N VAL A 70 -2.05 1.44 10.98
CA VAL A 70 -1.94 2.90 11.05
C VAL A 70 -3.30 3.57 10.81
N LEU A 71 -4.19 2.92 10.07
CA LEU A 71 -5.56 3.38 9.85
C LEU A 71 -6.29 3.71 11.17
N ALA A 72 -6.02 2.96 12.26
CA ALA A 72 -6.62 3.17 13.58
C ALA A 72 -6.20 4.48 14.26
N ASP A 73 -5.09 5.08 13.85
CA ASP A 73 -4.56 6.34 14.41
C ASP A 73 -5.33 7.59 13.89
N GLY A 74 -6.64 7.45 13.71
CA GLY A 74 -7.53 8.52 13.25
C GLY A 74 -7.54 8.71 11.73
N TRP A 75 -6.86 7.86 10.96
CA TRP A 75 -6.87 7.93 9.52
C TRP A 75 -8.19 7.44 8.91
N TYR A 76 -8.87 6.50 9.59
CA TYR A 76 -10.18 6.01 9.15
C TYR A 76 -11.19 7.16 9.01
N GLU A 77 -11.29 8.00 10.04
CA GLU A 77 -12.16 9.17 10.04
C GLU A 77 -11.69 10.28 9.09
N ARG A 78 -10.37 10.49 9.01
CA ARG A 78 -9.78 11.53 8.14
C ARG A 78 -10.00 11.26 6.66
N LEU A 79 -9.85 10.00 6.24
CA LEU A 79 -10.04 9.61 4.84
C LEU A 79 -11.53 9.64 4.46
N GLY A 80 -12.44 9.39 5.41
CA GLY A 80 -13.87 9.49 5.23
C GLY A 80 -14.44 8.58 4.13
N VAL A 81 -13.77 7.46 3.83
CA VAL A 81 -14.27 6.49 2.86
C VAL A 81 -15.41 5.67 3.47
N PRO A 82 -16.49 5.35 2.71
CA PRO A 82 -17.70 4.72 3.25
C PRO A 82 -17.59 3.19 3.34
N PHE A 83 -16.42 2.66 3.70
CA PHE A 83 -16.16 1.23 3.79
C PHE A 83 -15.86 0.80 5.21
N ALA A 84 -16.01 -0.50 5.50
CA ALA A 84 -15.62 -1.05 6.78
C ALA A 84 -14.10 -0.88 7.02
N PHE A 85 -13.72 -0.88 8.29
CA PHE A 85 -12.31 -0.70 8.69
C PHE A 85 -11.38 -1.75 8.05
N GLU A 86 -11.85 -2.99 7.93
CA GLU A 86 -11.12 -4.12 7.37
C GLU A 86 -11.06 -4.13 5.84
N ASP A 87 -11.86 -3.26 5.20
CA ASP A 87 -11.93 -3.22 3.74
C ASP A 87 -10.67 -2.58 3.16
N THR A 88 -10.04 -3.30 2.26
CA THR A 88 -8.84 -2.85 1.54
C THR A 88 -9.13 -2.46 0.08
N GLY A 89 -10.36 -2.66 -0.40
CA GLY A 89 -10.74 -2.42 -1.78
C GLY A 89 -10.61 -3.65 -2.69
N PHE A 90 -10.18 -4.79 -2.16
CA PHE A 90 -10.07 -6.00 -2.98
C PHE A 90 -11.46 -6.46 -3.47
N GLY A 91 -11.61 -6.54 -4.80
CA GLY A 91 -12.87 -6.94 -5.42
C GLY A 91 -13.95 -5.85 -5.47
N HIS A 92 -13.61 -4.58 -5.25
CA HIS A 92 -14.54 -3.47 -5.38
C HIS A 92 -15.18 -3.40 -6.77
N THR A 93 -16.50 -3.12 -6.78
CA THR A 93 -17.23 -2.80 -8.00
C THR A 93 -16.89 -1.39 -8.51
N PRO A 94 -17.19 -1.07 -9.79
CA PRO A 94 -17.02 0.29 -10.31
C PRO A 94 -17.72 1.37 -9.48
N GLU A 95 -18.88 1.05 -8.88
CA GLU A 95 -19.62 1.96 -8.01
C GLU A 95 -18.85 2.23 -6.71
N GLN A 96 -18.26 1.20 -6.11
CA GLN A 96 -17.45 1.33 -4.91
C GLN A 96 -16.16 2.09 -5.18
N VAL A 97 -15.50 1.84 -6.33
CA VAL A 97 -14.34 2.63 -6.77
C VAL A 97 -14.66 4.13 -6.81
N GLY A 98 -15.85 4.49 -7.34
CA GLY A 98 -16.29 5.88 -7.41
C GLY A 98 -16.60 6.53 -6.06
N GLN A 99 -16.68 5.77 -4.98
CA GLN A 99 -16.91 6.30 -3.63
C GLN A 99 -15.63 6.73 -2.91
N VAL A 100 -14.45 6.40 -3.44
CA VAL A 100 -13.19 6.87 -2.86
C VAL A 100 -12.90 8.29 -3.36
N THR A 101 -13.25 9.26 -2.51
CA THR A 101 -13.10 10.70 -2.78
C THR A 101 -12.20 11.39 -1.76
N ALA A 102 -11.39 10.63 -1.01
CA ALA A 102 -10.46 11.17 -0.05
C ALA A 102 -9.49 12.17 -0.73
N PRO A 103 -9.18 13.31 -0.09
CA PRO A 103 -8.25 14.29 -0.64
C PRO A 103 -6.86 13.70 -0.89
N VAL A 104 -6.23 14.09 -2.01
CA VAL A 104 -4.92 13.53 -2.42
C VAL A 104 -3.84 13.77 -1.37
N ASP A 105 -3.83 14.93 -0.74
CA ASP A 105 -2.89 15.27 0.34
C ASP A 105 -3.07 14.35 1.56
N GLN A 106 -4.31 13.97 1.89
CA GLN A 106 -4.60 13.02 2.97
C GLN A 106 -4.18 11.58 2.59
N LEU A 107 -4.36 11.18 1.34
CA LEU A 107 -3.89 9.89 0.85
C LEU A 107 -2.35 9.78 0.91
N ILE A 108 -1.64 10.84 0.51
CA ILE A 108 -0.18 10.90 0.58
C ILE A 108 0.29 10.91 2.04
N ALA A 109 -0.37 11.68 2.91
CA ALA A 109 0.00 11.74 4.32
C ALA A 109 -0.26 10.41 5.05
N TYR A 110 -1.35 9.71 4.72
CA TYR A 110 -1.62 8.36 5.24
C TYR A 110 -0.54 7.38 4.77
N GLN A 111 -0.18 7.39 3.49
CA GLN A 111 0.88 6.54 2.97
C GLN A 111 2.23 6.82 3.64
N ALA A 112 2.56 8.07 3.92
CA ALA A 112 3.78 8.41 4.65
C ALA A 112 3.80 7.81 6.08
N ALA A 113 2.67 7.84 6.79
CA ALA A 113 2.56 7.21 8.10
C ALA A 113 2.70 5.67 8.02
N VAL A 114 2.10 5.05 7.00
CA VAL A 114 2.24 3.60 6.76
C VAL A 114 3.67 3.24 6.36
N HIS A 115 4.36 4.10 5.63
CA HIS A 115 5.76 3.93 5.28
C HIS A 115 6.66 3.88 6.51
N GLU A 116 6.48 4.79 7.48
CA GLU A 116 7.22 4.79 8.73
C GLU A 116 7.04 3.46 9.51
N MET A 117 5.80 2.96 9.57
CA MET A 117 5.52 1.65 10.14
C MET A 117 6.25 0.54 9.38
N SER A 118 6.25 0.61 8.05
CA SER A 118 6.91 -0.40 7.21
C SER A 118 8.41 -0.43 7.42
N LEU A 119 9.07 0.72 7.53
CA LEU A 119 10.50 0.79 7.84
C LEU A 119 10.81 0.25 9.23
N ALA A 120 9.98 0.57 10.23
CA ALA A 120 10.13 0.04 11.58
C ALA A 120 10.03 -1.50 11.61
N TYR A 121 9.14 -2.09 10.80
CA TYR A 121 9.09 -3.55 10.64
C TYR A 121 10.34 -4.07 9.94
N VAL A 122 10.78 -3.45 8.84
CA VAL A 122 11.97 -3.88 8.08
C VAL A 122 13.21 -3.92 8.97
N ASP A 123 13.38 -3.00 9.89
CA ASP A 123 14.51 -2.97 10.83
C ASP A 123 14.56 -4.21 11.73
N THR A 124 13.44 -4.90 11.94
CA THR A 124 13.34 -6.13 12.73
C THR A 124 13.52 -7.42 11.91
N VAL A 125 13.48 -7.34 10.57
CA VAL A 125 13.47 -8.51 9.68
C VAL A 125 14.77 -9.31 9.82
N THR A 126 14.61 -10.62 10.04
CA THR A 126 15.67 -11.62 10.06
C THR A 126 15.42 -12.67 8.98
N ILE A 127 16.39 -13.56 8.74
CA ILE A 127 16.18 -14.69 7.82
C ILE A 127 15.08 -15.62 8.33
N ASP A 128 15.00 -15.84 9.64
CA ASP A 128 13.95 -16.67 10.24
C ASP A 128 12.57 -16.01 10.10
N GLU A 129 12.49 -14.68 10.26
CA GLU A 129 11.27 -13.93 10.01
C GLU A 129 10.80 -14.09 8.57
N LEU A 130 11.69 -13.99 7.60
CA LEU A 130 11.34 -14.17 6.17
C LEU A 130 10.80 -15.57 5.87
N ALA A 131 11.24 -16.58 6.59
CA ALA A 131 10.77 -17.96 6.46
C ALA A 131 9.51 -18.27 7.28
N ARG A 132 9.10 -17.37 8.19
CA ARG A 132 7.91 -17.56 9.03
C ARG A 132 6.65 -17.71 8.17
N ILE A 133 5.88 -18.76 8.42
CA ILE A 133 4.58 -18.98 7.79
C ILE A 133 3.57 -18.00 8.41
N VAL A 134 2.91 -17.22 7.56
CA VAL A 134 1.96 -16.17 7.94
C VAL A 134 0.52 -16.48 7.47
N ASP A 135 0.35 -17.41 6.51
CA ASP A 135 -0.98 -17.83 6.07
C ASP A 135 -0.95 -19.30 5.63
N THR A 136 -1.77 -20.11 6.28
CA THR A 136 -1.88 -21.55 6.00
C THR A 136 -3.09 -21.91 5.13
N ARG A 137 -3.86 -20.91 4.67
CA ARG A 137 -5.06 -21.13 3.82
C ARG A 137 -4.69 -21.49 2.37
N TRP A 138 -3.41 -21.33 2.03
CA TRP A 138 -2.87 -21.60 0.69
C TRP A 138 -1.97 -22.84 0.69
N ASP A 139 -1.82 -23.45 -0.49
CA ASP A 139 -0.87 -24.54 -0.75
C ASP A 139 0.03 -24.14 -1.94
N PRO A 140 1.34 -23.93 -1.73
CA PRO A 140 2.04 -23.96 -0.44
C PRO A 140 1.63 -22.80 0.50
N PRO A 141 1.82 -22.97 1.84
CA PRO A 141 1.59 -21.90 2.81
C PRO A 141 2.40 -20.65 2.51
N VAL A 142 1.82 -19.48 2.77
CA VAL A 142 2.46 -18.18 2.51
C VAL A 142 3.47 -17.88 3.60
N THR A 143 4.71 -17.56 3.22
CA THR A 143 5.74 -17.07 4.12
C THR A 143 5.73 -15.53 4.20
N ALA A 144 6.36 -14.95 5.22
CA ALA A 144 6.53 -13.51 5.32
C ALA A 144 7.24 -12.92 4.09
N SER A 145 8.26 -13.61 3.56
CA SER A 145 8.92 -13.18 2.32
C SER A 145 7.97 -13.17 1.11
N ALA A 146 7.15 -14.21 0.95
CA ALA A 146 6.16 -14.25 -0.14
C ALA A 146 5.12 -13.14 0.01
N ARG A 147 4.66 -12.85 1.24
CA ARG A 147 3.74 -11.74 1.54
C ARG A 147 4.37 -10.39 1.18
N LEU A 148 5.63 -10.15 1.55
CA LEU A 148 6.35 -8.92 1.21
C LEU A 148 6.50 -8.74 -0.30
N VAL A 149 6.87 -9.78 -1.04
CA VAL A 149 6.99 -9.73 -2.49
C VAL A 149 5.64 -9.41 -3.15
N SER A 150 4.56 -10.07 -2.70
CA SER A 150 3.20 -9.80 -3.18
C SER A 150 2.76 -8.37 -2.93
N LEU A 151 2.94 -7.88 -1.71
CA LEU A 151 2.65 -6.51 -1.30
C LEU A 151 3.40 -5.47 -2.14
N LEU A 152 4.73 -5.60 -2.28
CA LEU A 152 5.55 -4.67 -3.05
C LEU A 152 5.14 -4.68 -4.53
N GLY A 153 4.85 -5.85 -5.08
CA GLY A 153 4.36 -6.01 -6.45
C GLY A 153 3.03 -5.31 -6.67
N ASP A 154 2.08 -5.49 -5.75
CA ASP A 154 0.76 -4.86 -5.78
C ASP A 154 0.86 -3.33 -5.75
N CYS A 155 1.58 -2.77 -4.78
CA CYS A 155 1.79 -1.34 -4.65
C CYS A 155 2.40 -0.72 -5.92
N LEU A 156 3.44 -1.33 -6.49
CA LEU A 156 4.11 -0.81 -7.69
C LEU A 156 3.22 -0.92 -8.93
N GLN A 157 2.41 -1.98 -9.07
CA GLN A 157 1.45 -2.12 -10.15
C GLN A 157 0.40 -0.99 -10.09
N HIS A 158 -0.17 -0.74 -8.91
CA HIS A 158 -1.19 0.30 -8.73
C HIS A 158 -0.62 1.71 -8.91
N LEU A 159 0.61 1.98 -8.49
CA LEU A 159 1.30 3.25 -8.80
C LEU A 159 1.53 3.42 -10.31
N GLY A 160 1.89 2.35 -11.02
CA GLY A 160 2.00 2.36 -12.47
C GLY A 160 0.67 2.64 -13.17
N GLN A 161 -0.43 2.03 -12.69
CA GLN A 161 -1.79 2.29 -13.17
C GLN A 161 -2.22 3.73 -12.90
N ALA A 162 -1.95 4.26 -11.71
CA ALA A 162 -2.24 5.65 -11.36
C ALA A 162 -1.48 6.65 -12.24
N ALA A 163 -0.20 6.40 -12.51
CA ALA A 163 0.60 7.23 -13.40
C ALA A 163 0.09 7.17 -14.86
N TYR A 164 -0.33 6.00 -15.33
CA TYR A 164 -0.93 5.84 -16.64
C TYR A 164 -2.28 6.55 -16.75
N ALA A 165 -3.16 6.40 -15.73
CA ALA A 165 -4.44 7.10 -15.67
C ALA A 165 -4.25 8.63 -15.67
N ARG A 166 -3.29 9.16 -14.93
CA ARG A 166 -2.93 10.59 -14.96
C ARG A 166 -2.59 11.05 -16.38
N GLY A 167 -1.81 10.28 -17.14
CA GLY A 167 -1.47 10.63 -18.52
C GLY A 167 -2.64 10.58 -19.50
N LEU A 168 -3.72 9.84 -19.19
CA LEU A 168 -4.94 9.79 -19.99
C LEU A 168 -5.93 10.92 -19.67
N LEU A 169 -5.85 11.48 -18.47
CA LEU A 169 -6.77 12.49 -17.95
C LEU A 169 -6.19 13.93 -18.06
N ALA A 170 -4.91 14.06 -18.46
CA ALA A 170 -4.18 15.31 -18.61
C ALA A 170 -4.59 16.08 -19.87
#